data_6795f1d38d1585de578f0bf692883e2f
#
_entry.id   6795f1d38d1585de578f0bf692883e2f
#
_cell.length_a   1.000
_cell.length_b   1.000
_cell.length_c   1.000
_cell.angle_alpha   90.00
_cell.angle_beta   90.00
_cell.angle_gamma   90.00
#
_symmetry.space_group_name_H-M   'P 1'
#
loop_
_entity.id
_entity.type
_entity.pdbx_description
1 polymer ?
#
loop_
_entity_poly.entity_id
_entity_poly.type
_entity_poly.pdbx_seq_one_letter_code
_entity_poly.pdbx_strand_id
1 'polypeptide(L)'
;MVFTNKIKDISSIGIADIIGAGTSALFWFFIASIAGPEGYGETTYFISIAVLSSNIALFGAVNTNIVYTAKNIQIQSTLYIITLCTGLISLFVVLLFFNNLGASFLILGLVIFGLSTSELLGKKLYQTYSKFVITQRILMITCGIGLYYIFGIQGVLLGYSISYLPYIYVIIKTLRTVKIDFSLFK
;
A
#
# COMPACT_ATOMS: atom_id res chain seq x y z
N MET A 1 -15.26 -30.48 5.93
CA MET A 1 -15.38 -29.12 6.53
C MET A 1 -14.13 -28.24 6.40
N VAL A 2 -12.91 -28.77 6.52
CA VAL A 2 -11.66 -27.97 6.36
C VAL A 2 -11.41 -27.52 4.91
N PHE A 3 -11.78 -28.31 3.91
CA PHE A 3 -11.56 -28.02 2.48
C PHE A 3 -12.47 -26.89 1.97
N THR A 4 -13.71 -26.85 2.40
CA THR A 4 -14.69 -25.83 2.02
C THR A 4 -14.32 -24.44 2.54
N ASN A 5 -13.74 -24.33 3.74
CA ASN A 5 -13.27 -23.05 4.28
C ASN A 5 -12.05 -22.54 3.53
N LYS A 6 -11.10 -23.40 3.14
CA LYS A 6 -9.92 -22.98 2.35
C LYS A 6 -10.30 -22.45 0.96
N ILE A 7 -11.25 -23.11 0.28
CA ILE A 7 -11.74 -22.63 -1.02
C ILE A 7 -12.43 -21.26 -0.87
N LYS A 8 -13.24 -21.08 0.16
CA LYS A 8 -13.91 -19.81 0.45
C LYS A 8 -12.91 -18.68 0.74
N ASP A 9 -11.84 -18.97 1.44
CA ASP A 9 -10.80 -18.01 1.77
C ASP A 9 -9.98 -17.57 0.53
N ILE A 10 -9.57 -18.53 -0.32
CA ILE A 10 -8.87 -18.25 -1.58
C ILE A 10 -9.78 -17.51 -2.56
N SER A 11 -11.04 -17.92 -2.67
CA SER A 11 -12.05 -17.26 -3.49
C SER A 11 -12.27 -15.80 -3.04
N SER A 12 -12.24 -15.52 -1.75
CA SER A 12 -12.39 -14.18 -1.19
C SER A 12 -11.28 -13.23 -1.64
N ILE A 13 -10.01 -13.69 -1.70
CA ILE A 13 -8.88 -12.91 -2.22
C ILE A 13 -9.10 -12.64 -3.72
N GLY A 14 -9.33 -13.70 -4.51
CA GLY A 14 -9.49 -13.54 -5.95
C GLY A 14 -10.63 -12.60 -6.33
N ILE A 15 -11.77 -12.69 -5.64
CA ILE A 15 -12.91 -11.78 -5.88
C ILE A 15 -12.52 -10.33 -5.50
N ALA A 16 -11.85 -10.13 -4.36
CA ALA A 16 -11.43 -8.79 -3.95
C ALA A 16 -10.43 -8.17 -4.94
N ASP A 17 -9.51 -8.96 -5.46
CA ASP A 17 -8.53 -8.51 -6.44
C ASP A 17 -9.16 -8.21 -7.80
N ILE A 18 -10.11 -9.02 -8.28
CA ILE A 18 -10.86 -8.77 -9.53
C ILE A 18 -11.70 -7.49 -9.40
N ILE A 19 -12.47 -7.34 -8.30
CA ILE A 19 -13.24 -6.14 -8.04
C ILE A 19 -12.30 -4.93 -7.93
N GLY A 20 -11.19 -5.08 -7.22
CA GLY A 20 -10.18 -4.05 -7.07
C GLY A 20 -9.56 -3.61 -8.39
N ALA A 21 -9.22 -4.56 -9.28
CA ALA A 21 -8.68 -4.28 -10.60
C ALA A 21 -9.70 -3.55 -11.49
N GLY A 22 -10.94 -4.05 -11.56
CA GLY A 22 -12.02 -3.42 -12.33
C GLY A 22 -12.32 -2.00 -11.84
N THR A 23 -12.42 -1.82 -10.54
CA THR A 23 -12.63 -0.50 -9.90
C THR A 23 -11.47 0.45 -10.19
N SER A 24 -10.22 -0.04 -10.14
CA SER A 24 -9.05 0.78 -10.50
C SER A 24 -9.04 1.17 -11.98
N ALA A 25 -9.39 0.25 -12.87
CA ALA A 25 -9.45 0.56 -14.30
C ALA A 25 -10.46 1.68 -14.57
N LEU A 26 -11.67 1.59 -14.01
CA LEU A 26 -12.68 2.64 -14.13
C LEU A 26 -12.20 3.99 -13.58
N PHE A 27 -11.54 3.99 -12.43
CA PHE A 27 -10.95 5.19 -11.86
C PHE A 27 -9.93 5.84 -12.79
N TRP A 28 -9.00 5.04 -13.34
CA TRP A 28 -7.96 5.56 -14.22
C TRP A 28 -8.51 6.03 -15.57
N PHE A 29 -9.51 5.36 -16.12
CA PHE A 29 -10.23 5.86 -17.32
C PHE A 29 -10.92 7.19 -17.04
N PHE A 30 -11.55 7.34 -15.87
CA PHE A 30 -12.17 8.59 -15.49
C PHE A 30 -11.13 9.71 -15.34
N ILE A 31 -10.03 9.47 -14.62
CA ILE A 31 -8.93 10.46 -14.50
C ILE A 31 -8.36 10.82 -15.88
N ALA A 32 -8.13 9.85 -16.76
CA ALA A 32 -7.65 10.12 -18.12
C ALA A 32 -8.62 11.01 -18.91
N SER A 33 -9.92 10.83 -18.74
CA SER A 33 -10.94 11.63 -19.45
C SER A 33 -11.00 13.07 -18.97
N ILE A 34 -10.78 13.35 -17.68
CA ILE A 34 -10.87 14.70 -17.10
C ILE A 34 -9.54 15.45 -17.08
N ALA A 35 -8.42 14.73 -16.94
CA ALA A 35 -7.08 15.34 -16.88
C ALA A 35 -6.46 15.50 -18.30
N GLY A 36 -6.99 14.81 -19.29
CA GLY A 36 -6.44 14.75 -20.64
C GLY A 36 -5.13 13.95 -20.73
N PRO A 37 -4.56 13.82 -21.95
CA PRO A 37 -3.36 12.98 -22.16
C PRO A 37 -2.14 13.45 -21.38
N GLU A 38 -1.91 14.77 -21.31
CA GLU A 38 -0.76 15.33 -20.57
C GLU A 38 -0.90 15.09 -19.08
N GLY A 39 -2.05 15.41 -18.49
CA GLY A 39 -2.29 15.24 -17.06
C GLY A 39 -2.28 13.78 -16.63
N TYR A 40 -2.80 12.88 -17.46
CA TYR A 40 -2.71 11.45 -17.22
C TYR A 40 -1.27 10.95 -17.29
N GLY A 41 -0.50 11.42 -18.28
CA GLY A 41 0.91 11.11 -18.43
C GLY A 41 1.74 11.55 -17.22
N GLU A 42 1.53 12.79 -16.76
CA GLU A 42 2.18 13.33 -15.56
C GLU A 42 1.85 12.51 -14.30
N THR A 43 0.57 12.20 -14.10
CA THR A 43 0.11 11.38 -12.97
C THR A 43 0.79 10.01 -12.97
N THR A 44 0.82 9.34 -14.13
CA THR A 44 1.42 8.00 -14.28
C THR A 44 2.93 8.03 -14.08
N TYR A 45 3.60 9.09 -14.55
CA TYR A 45 5.03 9.32 -14.31
C TYR A 45 5.35 9.39 -12.82
N PHE A 46 4.65 10.22 -12.05
CA PHE A 46 4.88 10.33 -10.62
C PHE A 46 4.51 9.07 -9.83
N ILE A 47 3.47 8.34 -10.24
CA ILE A 47 3.16 7.04 -9.66
C ILE A 47 4.29 6.06 -9.91
N SER A 48 4.86 6.03 -11.11
CA SER A 48 5.97 5.13 -11.45
C SER A 48 7.19 5.41 -10.58
N ILE A 49 7.52 6.70 -10.36
CA ILE A 49 8.59 7.09 -9.41
C ILE A 49 8.28 6.61 -8.01
N ALA A 50 7.06 6.82 -7.52
CA ALA A 50 6.66 6.39 -6.18
C ALA A 50 6.72 4.86 -6.02
N VAL A 51 6.27 4.10 -7.02
CA VAL A 51 6.33 2.63 -7.02
C VAL A 51 7.78 2.13 -7.03
N LEU A 52 8.64 2.67 -7.87
CA LEU A 52 10.06 2.29 -7.89
C LEU A 52 10.73 2.59 -6.55
N SER A 53 10.54 3.80 -6.02
CA SER A 53 11.12 4.22 -4.74
C SER A 53 10.59 3.39 -3.56
N SER A 54 9.30 3.04 -3.55
CA SER A 54 8.73 2.19 -2.52
C SER A 54 9.25 0.75 -2.58
N ASN A 55 9.45 0.19 -3.78
CA ASN A 55 10.04 -1.14 -3.96
C ASN A 55 11.49 -1.19 -3.46
N ILE A 56 12.27 -0.13 -3.71
CA ILE A 56 13.63 0.01 -3.16
C ILE A 56 13.56 0.10 -1.63
N ALA A 57 12.66 0.90 -1.08
CA ALA A 57 12.50 1.05 0.37
C ALA A 57 12.08 -0.25 1.05
N LEU A 58 11.22 -1.04 0.43
CA LEU A 58 10.76 -2.34 0.95
C LEU A 58 11.84 -3.42 0.91
N PHE A 59 12.79 -3.36 -0.01
CA PHE A 59 13.97 -4.24 -0.10
C PHE A 59 13.67 -5.72 0.18
N GLY A 60 12.60 -6.27 -0.40
CA GLY A 60 12.18 -7.67 -0.21
C GLY A 60 11.45 -7.95 1.11
N ALA A 61 11.21 -6.94 1.96
CA ALA A 61 10.53 -7.08 3.24
C ALA A 61 9.14 -7.73 3.13
N VAL A 62 8.42 -7.50 2.03
CA VAL A 62 7.09 -8.09 1.79
C VAL A 62 7.15 -9.61 1.82
N ASN A 63 8.03 -10.22 1.03
CA ASN A 63 8.17 -11.67 0.96
C ASN A 63 8.70 -12.27 2.27
N THR A 64 9.70 -11.60 2.86
CA THR A 64 10.24 -11.98 4.16
C THR A 64 9.14 -11.99 5.22
N ASN A 65 8.34 -10.93 5.29
CA ASN A 65 7.25 -10.82 6.24
C ASN A 65 6.20 -11.93 6.08
N ILE A 66 5.79 -12.26 4.85
CA ILE A 66 4.85 -13.36 4.58
C ILE A 66 5.40 -14.68 5.11
N VAL A 67 6.65 -15.01 4.76
CA VAL A 67 7.24 -16.32 5.10
C VAL A 67 7.45 -16.47 6.61
N TYR A 68 8.03 -15.45 7.28
CA TYR A 68 8.31 -15.53 8.71
C TYR A 68 7.03 -15.45 9.54
N THR A 69 6.06 -14.64 9.14
CA THR A 69 4.74 -14.59 9.78
C THR A 69 4.02 -15.94 9.66
N ALA A 70 4.07 -16.59 8.49
CA ALA A 70 3.47 -17.91 8.29
C ALA A 70 4.14 -19.00 9.14
N LYS A 71 5.43 -18.84 9.47
CA LYS A 71 6.19 -19.71 10.39
C LYS A 71 6.04 -19.35 11.87
N ASN A 72 5.21 -18.35 12.21
CA ASN A 72 5.05 -17.79 13.55
C ASN A 72 6.36 -17.24 14.18
N ILE A 73 7.31 -16.80 13.35
CA ILE A 73 8.55 -16.15 13.80
C ILE A 73 8.29 -14.66 13.89
N GLN A 74 8.50 -14.06 15.05
CA GLN A 74 8.15 -12.67 15.38
C GLN A 74 9.25 -11.69 14.99
N ILE A 75 9.37 -11.37 13.68
CA ILE A 75 10.32 -10.34 13.18
C ILE A 75 9.61 -9.08 12.69
N GLN A 76 8.27 -9.07 12.71
CA GLN A 76 7.45 -8.05 12.03
C GLN A 76 7.79 -6.64 12.51
N SER A 77 7.89 -6.42 13.84
CA SER A 77 8.16 -5.08 14.38
C SER A 77 9.51 -4.53 13.98
N THR A 78 10.55 -5.37 13.99
CA THR A 78 11.90 -4.98 13.56
C THR A 78 11.91 -4.64 12.06
N LEU A 79 11.29 -5.49 11.25
CA LEU A 79 11.17 -5.28 9.81
C LEU A 79 10.40 -3.99 9.49
N TYR A 80 9.34 -3.69 10.24
CA TYR A 80 8.53 -2.48 10.04
C TYR A 80 9.32 -1.21 10.32
N ILE A 81 10.11 -1.19 11.41
CA ILE A 81 10.94 -0.03 11.74
C ILE A 81 11.95 0.23 10.64
N ILE A 82 12.67 -0.81 10.19
CA ILE A 82 13.67 -0.67 9.14
C ILE A 82 13.02 -0.11 7.86
N THR A 83 11.93 -0.75 7.41
CA THR A 83 11.29 -0.37 6.14
C THR A 83 10.55 0.96 6.22
N LEU A 84 10.03 1.36 7.36
CA LEU A 84 9.47 2.70 7.54
C LEU A 84 10.57 3.77 7.54
N CYS A 85 11.74 3.51 8.14
CA CYS A 85 12.89 4.42 8.06
C CYS A 85 13.39 4.57 6.62
N THR A 86 13.57 3.47 5.88
CA THR A 86 13.97 3.53 4.47
C THR A 86 12.89 4.19 3.60
N GLY A 87 11.62 3.97 3.89
CA GLY A 87 10.49 4.65 3.25
C GLY A 87 10.49 6.16 3.49
N LEU A 88 10.80 6.61 4.71
CA LEU A 88 10.96 8.03 5.02
C LEU A 88 12.14 8.64 4.27
N ILE A 89 13.28 7.97 4.23
CA ILE A 89 14.45 8.43 3.45
C ILE A 89 14.06 8.55 1.97
N SER A 90 13.40 7.55 1.39
CA SER A 90 12.92 7.58 0.00
C SER A 90 11.95 8.74 -0.25
N LEU A 91 11.03 9.01 0.68
CA LEU A 91 10.12 10.15 0.61
C LEU A 91 10.90 11.47 0.51
N PHE A 92 11.87 11.69 1.42
CA PHE A 92 12.66 12.92 1.41
C PHE A 92 13.50 13.05 0.15
N VAL A 93 14.11 11.98 -0.35
CA VAL A 93 14.86 11.98 -1.60
C VAL A 93 13.96 12.40 -2.76
N VAL A 94 12.80 11.76 -2.93
CA VAL A 94 11.88 12.10 -4.02
C VAL A 94 11.34 13.52 -3.88
N LEU A 95 11.06 13.98 -2.66
CA LEU A 95 10.62 15.36 -2.42
C LEU A 95 11.67 16.38 -2.85
N LEU A 96 12.94 16.15 -2.54
CA LEU A 96 14.03 17.05 -2.88
C LEU A 96 14.30 17.11 -4.39
N PHE A 97 14.25 15.95 -5.09
CA PHE A 97 14.55 15.90 -6.52
C PHE A 97 13.39 16.33 -7.42
N PHE A 98 12.15 15.99 -7.04
CA PHE A 98 10.98 16.19 -7.89
C PHE A 98 10.01 17.26 -7.37
N ASN A 99 10.21 17.76 -6.15
CA ASN A 99 9.36 18.78 -5.50
C ASN A 99 7.85 18.48 -5.61
N ASN A 100 7.48 17.17 -5.55
CA ASN A 100 6.11 16.71 -5.67
C ASN A 100 5.67 16.02 -4.37
N LEU A 101 4.84 16.73 -3.58
CA LEU A 101 4.33 16.22 -2.31
C LEU A 101 3.46 14.97 -2.48
N GLY A 102 2.61 14.92 -3.52
CA GLY A 102 1.72 13.79 -3.76
C GLY A 102 2.48 12.49 -4.00
N ALA A 103 3.49 12.52 -4.87
CA ALA A 103 4.35 11.37 -5.14
C ALA A 103 5.16 10.95 -3.90
N SER A 104 5.67 11.91 -3.15
CA SER A 104 6.47 11.64 -1.94
C SER A 104 5.64 10.94 -0.85
N PHE A 105 4.45 11.42 -0.55
CA PHE A 105 3.56 10.76 0.40
C PHE A 105 3.05 9.40 -0.10
N LEU A 106 2.88 9.25 -1.42
CA LEU A 106 2.48 7.98 -2.02
C LEU A 106 3.50 6.86 -1.74
N ILE A 107 4.79 7.17 -1.66
CA ILE A 107 5.83 6.19 -1.29
C ILE A 107 5.53 5.57 0.08
N LEU A 108 5.26 6.40 1.09
CA LEU A 108 4.90 5.89 2.42
C LEU A 108 3.61 5.08 2.40
N GLY A 109 2.61 5.54 1.66
CA GLY A 109 1.37 4.78 1.48
C GLY A 109 1.62 3.38 0.92
N LEU A 110 2.46 3.26 -0.11
CA LEU A 110 2.82 1.99 -0.74
C LEU A 110 3.65 1.08 0.20
N VAL A 111 4.58 1.65 0.97
CA VAL A 111 5.35 0.90 1.98
C VAL A 111 4.42 0.35 3.06
N ILE A 112 3.53 1.18 3.62
CA ILE A 112 2.53 0.80 4.62
C ILE A 112 1.62 -0.30 4.07
N PHE A 113 1.16 -0.17 2.82
CA PHE A 113 0.35 -1.16 2.14
C PHE A 113 1.08 -2.51 2.01
N GLY A 114 2.32 -2.50 1.51
CA GLY A 114 3.12 -3.71 1.32
C GLY A 114 3.35 -4.47 2.63
N LEU A 115 3.71 -3.76 3.71
CA LEU A 115 3.92 -4.36 5.03
C LEU A 115 2.64 -4.92 5.62
N SER A 116 1.54 -4.18 5.56
CA SER A 116 0.27 -4.60 6.16
C SER A 116 -0.35 -5.77 5.42
N THR A 117 -0.34 -5.75 4.09
CA THR A 117 -0.88 -6.85 3.27
C THR A 117 -0.05 -8.11 3.42
N SER A 118 1.27 -8.01 3.47
CA SER A 118 2.15 -9.16 3.71
C SER A 118 1.89 -9.83 5.07
N GLU A 119 1.64 -9.04 6.11
CA GLU A 119 1.30 -9.57 7.43
C GLU A 119 -0.06 -10.28 7.43
N LEU A 120 -1.09 -9.65 6.84
CA LEU A 120 -2.42 -10.25 6.76
C LEU A 120 -2.41 -11.57 5.99
N LEU A 121 -1.65 -11.64 4.89
CA LEU A 121 -1.46 -12.87 4.11
C LEU A 121 -0.67 -13.92 4.88
N GLY A 122 0.42 -13.53 5.55
CA GLY A 122 1.22 -14.43 6.39
C GLY A 122 0.42 -15.02 7.55
N LYS A 123 -0.45 -14.23 8.17
CA LYS A 123 -1.39 -14.68 9.22
C LYS A 123 -2.60 -15.43 8.68
N LYS A 124 -2.73 -15.59 7.36
CA LYS A 124 -3.89 -16.21 6.68
C LYS A 124 -5.22 -15.52 7.00
N LEU A 125 -5.20 -14.21 7.26
CA LEU A 125 -6.38 -13.39 7.54
C LEU A 125 -6.99 -12.86 6.23
N TYR A 126 -7.35 -13.76 5.32
CA TYR A 126 -7.77 -13.44 3.96
C TYR A 126 -9.01 -12.56 3.87
N GLN A 127 -10.00 -12.80 4.74
CA GLN A 127 -11.20 -11.97 4.78
C GLN A 127 -10.90 -10.53 5.23
N THR A 128 -9.97 -10.36 6.17
CA THR A 128 -9.52 -9.04 6.61
C THR A 128 -8.76 -8.34 5.49
N TYR A 129 -7.85 -9.05 4.81
CA TYR A 129 -7.16 -8.56 3.61
C TYR A 129 -8.16 -8.03 2.57
N SER A 130 -9.16 -8.84 2.18
CA SER A 130 -10.16 -8.47 1.18
C SER A 130 -10.93 -7.20 1.58
N LYS A 131 -11.34 -7.09 2.86
CA LYS A 131 -12.02 -5.88 3.37
C LYS A 131 -11.13 -4.64 3.25
N PHE A 132 -9.86 -4.72 3.63
CA PHE A 132 -8.93 -3.61 3.53
C PHE A 132 -8.69 -3.20 2.08
N VAL A 133 -8.52 -4.17 1.16
CA VAL A 133 -8.34 -3.90 -0.27
C VAL A 133 -9.55 -3.16 -0.85
N ILE A 134 -10.78 -3.63 -0.58
CA ILE A 134 -12.00 -2.99 -1.06
C ILE A 134 -12.14 -1.58 -0.46
N THR A 135 -11.91 -1.42 0.85
CA THR A 135 -11.96 -0.11 1.51
C THR A 135 -10.96 0.87 0.88
N GLN A 136 -9.73 0.40 0.61
CA GLN A 136 -8.71 1.22 -0.03
C GLN A 136 -9.15 1.66 -1.44
N ARG A 137 -9.79 0.78 -2.23
CA ARG A 137 -10.28 1.15 -3.57
C ARG A 137 -11.38 2.22 -3.52
N ILE A 138 -12.31 2.09 -2.57
CA ILE A 138 -13.35 3.10 -2.36
C ILE A 138 -12.72 4.44 -1.97
N LEU A 139 -11.78 4.45 -1.03
CA LEU A 139 -11.08 5.66 -0.61
C LEU A 139 -10.26 6.27 -1.74
N MET A 140 -9.60 5.45 -2.57
CA MET A 140 -8.85 5.92 -3.73
C MET A 140 -9.74 6.70 -4.69
N ILE A 141 -10.94 6.18 -5.00
CA ILE A 141 -11.89 6.86 -5.87
C ILE A 141 -12.39 8.15 -5.24
N THR A 142 -12.91 8.07 -4.02
CA THR A 142 -13.53 9.23 -3.35
C THR A 142 -12.54 10.34 -3.07
N CYS A 143 -11.37 10.01 -2.50
CA CYS A 143 -10.33 11.00 -2.21
C CYS A 143 -9.59 11.44 -3.48
N GLY A 144 -9.32 10.53 -4.42
CA GLY A 144 -8.61 10.84 -5.65
C GLY A 144 -9.40 11.79 -6.54
N ILE A 145 -10.69 11.52 -6.75
CA ILE A 145 -11.57 12.41 -7.53
C ILE A 145 -11.83 13.70 -6.75
N GLY A 146 -12.16 13.62 -5.46
CA GLY A 146 -12.45 14.79 -4.65
C GLY A 146 -11.28 15.78 -4.60
N LEU A 147 -10.07 15.29 -4.36
CA LEU A 147 -8.88 16.13 -4.31
C LEU A 147 -8.40 16.58 -5.69
N TYR A 148 -8.73 15.85 -6.77
CA TYR A 148 -8.46 16.33 -8.12
C TYR A 148 -9.14 17.68 -8.41
N TYR A 149 -10.39 17.86 -8.00
CA TYR A 149 -11.10 19.14 -8.20
C TYR A 149 -10.55 20.29 -7.38
N ILE A 150 -9.76 20.01 -6.30
CA ILE A 150 -9.17 21.05 -5.44
C ILE A 150 -7.73 21.36 -5.85
N PHE A 151 -6.93 20.33 -6.11
CA PHE A 151 -5.48 20.41 -6.29
C PHE A 151 -5.01 19.88 -7.65
N GLY A 152 -5.92 19.59 -8.59
CA GLY A 152 -5.57 19.02 -9.90
C GLY A 152 -4.86 17.66 -9.78
N ILE A 153 -3.82 17.46 -10.58
CA ILE A 153 -3.05 16.21 -10.67
C ILE A 153 -2.41 15.83 -9.34
N GLN A 154 -1.87 16.81 -8.60
CA GLN A 154 -1.31 16.54 -7.26
C GLN A 154 -2.37 16.02 -6.29
N GLY A 155 -3.62 16.46 -6.44
CA GLY A 155 -4.75 15.96 -5.67
C GLY A 155 -5.03 14.48 -5.90
N VAL A 156 -4.88 13.98 -7.13
CA VAL A 156 -5.01 12.55 -7.43
C VAL A 156 -3.97 11.73 -6.66
N LEU A 157 -2.71 12.16 -6.69
CA LEU A 157 -1.61 11.48 -6.01
C LEU A 157 -1.78 11.51 -4.48
N LEU A 158 -2.19 12.65 -3.92
CA LEU A 158 -2.51 12.78 -2.50
C LEU A 158 -3.71 11.91 -2.11
N GLY A 159 -4.77 11.90 -2.89
CA GLY A 159 -5.94 11.05 -2.66
C GLY A 159 -5.59 9.57 -2.68
N TYR A 160 -4.73 9.17 -3.61
CA TYR A 160 -4.22 7.81 -3.68
C TYR A 160 -3.39 7.48 -2.43
N SER A 161 -2.52 8.39 -1.98
CA SER A 161 -1.75 8.24 -0.74
C SER A 161 -2.64 8.09 0.49
N ILE A 162 -3.66 8.96 0.64
CA ILE A 162 -4.63 8.94 1.74
C ILE A 162 -5.40 7.62 1.77
N SER A 163 -5.66 7.01 0.63
CA SER A 163 -6.40 5.74 0.56
C SER A 163 -5.71 4.58 1.30
N TYR A 164 -4.42 4.70 1.60
CA TYR A 164 -3.66 3.71 2.37
C TYR A 164 -3.71 3.91 3.89
N LEU A 165 -4.29 5.00 4.39
CA LEU A 165 -4.38 5.28 5.84
C LEU A 165 -5.00 4.14 6.67
N PRO A 166 -6.04 3.41 6.21
CA PRO A 166 -6.59 2.30 6.99
C PRO A 166 -5.55 1.23 7.36
N TYR A 167 -4.53 1.03 6.54
CA TYR A 167 -3.47 0.05 6.79
C TYR A 167 -2.55 0.42 7.95
N ILE A 168 -2.50 1.69 8.35
CA ILE A 168 -1.75 2.15 9.54
C ILE A 168 -2.23 1.42 10.79
N TYR A 169 -3.53 1.10 10.86
CA TYR A 169 -4.07 0.34 11.99
C TYR A 169 -3.39 -1.02 12.17
N VAL A 170 -3.08 -1.73 11.07
CA VAL A 170 -2.39 -3.03 11.11
C VAL A 170 -0.99 -2.85 11.67
N ILE A 171 -0.25 -1.83 11.18
CA ILE A 171 1.12 -1.53 11.64
C ILE A 171 1.14 -1.18 13.13
N ILE A 172 0.28 -0.27 13.58
CA ILE A 172 0.22 0.14 15.00
C ILE A 172 -0.11 -1.06 15.89
N LYS A 173 -1.07 -1.89 15.47
CA LYS A 173 -1.43 -3.09 16.22
C LYS A 173 -0.23 -4.03 16.38
N THR A 174 0.53 -4.26 15.31
CA THR A 174 1.68 -5.16 15.32
C THR A 174 2.84 -4.60 16.14
N LEU A 175 3.15 -3.32 15.99
CA LEU A 175 4.20 -2.66 16.80
C LEU A 175 3.88 -2.68 18.31
N ARG A 176 2.61 -2.73 18.69
CA ARG A 176 2.20 -2.85 20.10
C ARG A 176 2.25 -4.27 20.63
N THR A 177 2.07 -5.28 19.77
CA THR A 177 1.93 -6.69 20.19
C THR A 177 3.22 -7.48 20.06
N VAL A 178 4.08 -7.15 19.10
CA VAL A 178 5.34 -7.85 18.83
C VAL A 178 6.51 -7.03 19.34
N LYS A 179 7.32 -7.60 20.21
CA LYS A 179 8.53 -6.92 20.73
C LYS A 179 9.56 -6.76 19.62
N ILE A 180 10.29 -5.64 19.68
CA ILE A 180 11.42 -5.38 18.78
C ILE A 180 12.59 -6.25 19.23
N ASP A 181 13.13 -7.04 18.34
CA ASP A 181 14.32 -7.86 18.61
C ASP A 181 15.56 -7.17 18.02
N PHE A 182 16.33 -6.55 18.89
CA PHE A 182 17.59 -5.89 18.50
C PHE A 182 18.74 -6.88 18.26
N SER A 183 18.60 -8.15 18.61
CA SER A 183 19.64 -9.15 18.36
C SER A 183 19.84 -9.44 16.87
N LEU A 184 18.84 -9.15 16.05
CA LEU A 184 18.89 -9.28 14.58
C LEU A 184 19.78 -8.23 13.91
N PHE A 185 20.25 -7.22 14.65
CA PHE A 185 21.17 -6.19 14.13
C PHE A 185 22.65 -6.48 14.44
N LYS A 186 22.94 -7.60 15.12
CA LYS A 186 24.29 -8.10 15.34
C LYS A 186 24.68 -9.12 14.28
#